data_6f631f1a4b608e871a55acd29f7c67a1
#
_entry.id   6f631f1a4b608e871a55acd29f7c67a1
#
_cell.length_a   1.000
_cell.length_b   1.000
_cell.length_c   1.000
_cell.angle_alpha   90.00
_cell.angle_beta   90.00
_cell.angle_gamma   90.00
#
_symmetry.space_group_name_H-M   'P 1'
#
loop_
_entity.id
_entity.type
_entity.pdbx_description
1 polymer ?
#
loop_
_entity_poly.entity_id
_entity_poly.type
_entity_poly.pdbx_seq_one_letter_code
_entity_poly.pdbx_strand_id
1 'polypeptide(L)'
;LKENNFLVWKDQVEDFELRVKFRLEGGNSGIYYHAQKRRPGPTQGDPLTGTQADFDASGRWTGVIMEYLLRDVLAERGQKVVIDEQGKKQVVGSVGDPAELLKAVKAGDWNESTVIARGGHVVLKINGVIMCELEDRDPKRLVHGWLAVQVHIGPPMRVQFKDIYLRRL
;
A
#
# COMPACT_ATOMS: atom_id res chain seq x y z
N LEU A 1 17.97 -9.41 3.03
CA LEU A 1 18.25 -8.08 3.58
C LEU A 1 18.16 -8.09 5.09
N LYS A 2 18.92 -7.20 5.77
CA LYS A 2 18.90 -7.05 7.23
C LYS A 2 17.96 -5.95 7.70
N GLU A 3 17.47 -5.12 6.77
CA GLU A 3 16.56 -3.99 7.02
C GLU A 3 15.72 -3.70 5.77
N ASN A 4 14.62 -2.99 5.95
CA ASN A 4 13.81 -2.50 4.85
C ASN A 4 14.56 -1.40 4.09
N ASN A 5 14.45 -1.42 2.76
CA ASN A 5 15.00 -0.38 1.91
C ASN A 5 13.91 0.25 1.06
N PHE A 6 14.07 1.55 0.78
CA PHE A 6 13.08 2.34 0.06
C PHE A 6 13.73 3.18 -1.04
N LEU A 7 13.10 3.17 -2.22
CA LEU A 7 13.37 4.18 -3.23
C LEU A 7 12.26 5.22 -3.14
N VAL A 8 12.63 6.42 -2.70
CA VAL A 8 11.69 7.52 -2.42
C VAL A 8 11.68 8.50 -3.58
N TRP A 9 10.49 8.83 -4.09
CA TRP A 9 10.33 9.91 -5.05
C TRP A 9 10.52 11.26 -4.37
N LYS A 10 11.13 12.21 -5.09
CA LYS A 10 11.57 13.51 -4.52
C LYS A 10 10.44 14.42 -4.06
N ASP A 11 9.26 14.33 -4.70
CA ASP A 11 8.13 15.22 -4.43
C ASP A 11 7.09 14.53 -3.52
N GLN A 12 6.23 15.32 -2.90
CA GLN A 12 5.11 14.84 -2.11
C GLN A 12 3.82 14.87 -2.90
N VAL A 13 2.86 14.07 -2.49
CA VAL A 13 1.50 14.00 -3.03
C VAL A 13 0.48 14.16 -1.92
N GLU A 14 -0.69 14.65 -2.30
CA GLU A 14 -1.89 14.72 -1.47
C GLU A 14 -2.96 13.83 -2.13
N ASP A 15 -3.81 14.39 -2.97
CA ASP A 15 -4.78 13.62 -3.76
C ASP A 15 -4.16 13.17 -5.08
N PHE A 16 -4.28 11.88 -5.41
CA PHE A 16 -3.63 11.33 -6.60
C PHE A 16 -4.28 10.04 -7.11
N GLU A 17 -3.99 9.73 -8.37
CA GLU A 17 -4.06 8.41 -8.96
C GLU A 17 -2.64 7.99 -9.37
N LEU A 18 -2.18 6.87 -8.83
CA LEU A 18 -0.88 6.28 -9.14
C LEU A 18 -1.09 4.91 -9.78
N ARG A 19 -0.48 4.69 -10.94
CA ARG A 19 -0.38 3.37 -11.58
C ARG A 19 1.07 2.96 -11.68
N VAL A 20 1.38 1.76 -11.23
CA VAL A 20 2.75 1.23 -11.21
C VAL A 20 2.70 -0.24 -11.61
N LYS A 21 3.49 -0.62 -12.61
CA LYS A 21 3.72 -2.04 -12.88
C LYS A 21 4.80 -2.57 -11.96
N PHE A 22 4.52 -3.69 -11.33
CA PHE A 22 5.45 -4.41 -10.47
C PHE A 22 5.55 -5.89 -10.86
N ARG A 23 6.70 -6.48 -10.61
CA ARG A 23 6.92 -7.92 -10.65
C ARG A 23 7.71 -8.33 -9.42
N LEU A 24 7.24 -9.38 -8.73
CA LEU A 24 7.81 -9.84 -7.47
C LEU A 24 8.12 -11.34 -7.56
N GLU A 25 9.36 -11.69 -7.21
CA GLU A 25 9.84 -13.05 -7.06
C GLU A 25 10.34 -13.22 -5.62
N GLY A 26 9.56 -13.92 -4.78
CA GLY A 26 9.81 -14.09 -3.35
C GLY A 26 9.58 -12.83 -2.51
N GLY A 27 9.50 -12.99 -1.20
CA GLY A 27 9.43 -11.91 -0.23
C GLY A 27 8.16 -11.07 -0.25
N ASN A 28 8.29 -9.84 0.25
CA ASN A 28 7.25 -8.83 0.34
C ASN A 28 7.77 -7.49 -0.18
N SER A 29 6.87 -6.69 -0.72
CA SER A 29 7.13 -5.32 -1.16
C SER A 29 5.83 -4.52 -1.09
N GLY A 30 5.89 -3.23 -1.41
CA GLY A 30 4.71 -2.39 -1.45
C GLY A 30 5.01 -1.01 -2.00
N ILE A 31 3.93 -0.29 -2.28
CA ILE A 31 3.97 1.10 -2.69
C ILE A 31 3.52 1.93 -1.49
N TYR A 32 4.43 2.70 -0.92
CA TYR A 32 4.13 3.65 0.13
C TYR A 32 3.62 4.95 -0.49
N TYR A 33 2.58 5.51 0.13
CA TYR A 33 2.07 6.83 -0.17
C TYR A 33 1.76 7.58 1.12
N HIS A 34 1.72 8.91 1.04
CA HIS A 34 1.69 9.79 2.21
C HIS A 34 2.78 9.42 3.23
N ALA A 35 3.91 8.87 2.74
CA ALA A 35 4.99 8.43 3.61
C ALA A 35 5.62 9.61 4.36
N GLN A 36 6.00 9.35 5.62
CA GLN A 36 6.64 10.30 6.51
C GLN A 36 8.03 9.81 6.90
N LYS A 37 9.00 10.72 6.97
CA LYS A 37 10.32 10.39 7.51
C LYS A 37 10.20 10.16 9.01
N ARG A 38 10.79 9.07 9.48
CA ARG A 38 10.95 8.82 10.90
C ARG A 38 12.28 9.35 11.38
N ARG A 39 12.31 9.92 12.58
CA ARG A 39 13.57 10.15 13.29
C ARG A 39 14.13 8.79 13.71
N PRO A 40 15.44 8.54 13.52
CA PRO A 40 16.06 7.34 14.07
C PRO A 40 15.79 7.26 15.56
N GLY A 41 15.18 6.17 16.01
CA GLY A 41 15.07 5.85 17.43
C GLY A 41 16.35 5.22 17.95
N PRO A 42 16.45 4.90 19.25
CA PRO A 42 17.61 4.22 19.82
C PRO A 42 17.80 2.79 19.26
N THR A 43 16.77 2.20 18.68
CA THR A 43 16.87 1.01 17.85
C THR A 43 16.78 1.44 16.38
N GLN A 44 17.71 0.97 15.55
CA GLN A 44 17.65 1.17 14.11
C GLN A 44 16.30 0.65 13.59
N GLY A 45 15.39 1.57 13.31
CA GLY A 45 14.08 1.28 12.76
C GLY A 45 13.98 1.79 11.33
N ASP A 46 12.94 1.39 10.63
CA ASP A 46 12.69 1.83 9.26
C ASP A 46 12.67 3.37 9.16
N PRO A 47 13.32 3.93 8.12
CA PRO A 47 13.43 5.38 7.94
C PRO A 47 12.11 6.04 7.52
N LEU A 48 11.12 5.22 7.11
CA LEU A 48 9.80 5.65 6.67
C LEU A 48 8.70 4.96 7.47
N THR A 49 7.62 5.70 7.69
CA THR A 49 6.30 5.17 8.00
C THR A 49 5.31 5.73 6.99
N GLY A 50 4.12 5.19 6.88
CA GLY A 50 3.12 5.70 5.94
C GLY A 50 2.09 4.66 5.57
N THR A 51 1.18 5.08 4.70
CA THR A 51 0.19 4.16 4.14
C THR A 51 0.83 3.36 3.01
N GLN A 52 0.59 2.06 2.98
CA GLN A 52 1.17 1.12 2.04
C GLN A 52 0.08 0.34 1.32
N ALA A 53 0.14 0.32 0.00
CA ALA A 53 -0.51 -0.68 -0.85
C ALA A 53 0.44 -1.89 -0.92
N ASP A 54 0.11 -2.95 -0.19
CA ASP A 54 0.99 -4.08 0.06
C ASP A 54 0.82 -5.20 -0.96
N PHE A 55 1.91 -5.93 -1.24
CA PHE A 55 1.92 -7.14 -2.04
C PHE A 55 3.09 -8.05 -1.66
N ASP A 56 2.85 -9.34 -1.63
CA ASP A 56 3.82 -10.36 -1.27
C ASP A 56 3.70 -11.61 -2.13
N ALA A 57 4.76 -12.40 -2.19
CA ALA A 57 4.80 -13.60 -3.00
C ALA A 57 3.90 -14.74 -2.50
N SER A 58 3.54 -14.72 -1.21
CA SER A 58 2.58 -15.69 -0.65
C SER A 58 1.11 -15.34 -0.95
N GLY A 59 0.85 -14.09 -1.35
CA GLY A 59 -0.48 -13.56 -1.56
C GLY A 59 -1.24 -13.19 -0.28
N ARG A 60 -0.64 -13.35 0.90
CA ARG A 60 -1.31 -12.99 2.17
C ARG A 60 -1.59 -11.49 2.26
N TRP A 61 -0.58 -10.68 1.96
CA TRP A 61 -0.62 -9.22 2.06
C TRP A 61 -1.01 -8.53 0.76
N THR A 62 -1.05 -9.27 -0.35
CA THR A 62 -1.37 -8.70 -1.66
C THR A 62 -2.78 -8.14 -1.71
N GLY A 63 -2.90 -6.84 -2.01
CA GLY A 63 -4.17 -6.13 -2.07
C GLY A 63 -4.68 -5.63 -0.72
N VAL A 64 -3.80 -5.49 0.27
CA VAL A 64 -4.07 -4.92 1.59
C VAL A 64 -3.62 -3.46 1.62
N ILE A 65 -4.39 -2.61 2.30
CA ILE A 65 -3.96 -1.26 2.69
C ILE A 65 -3.58 -1.29 4.16
N MET A 66 -2.34 -0.91 4.46
CA MET A 66 -1.88 -0.81 5.84
C MET A 66 -1.18 0.52 6.09
N GLU A 67 -1.11 0.93 7.35
CA GLU A 67 -0.41 2.13 7.78
C GLU A 67 0.72 1.72 8.71
N TYR A 68 1.84 1.39 8.08
CA TYR A 68 2.98 0.76 8.73
C TYR A 68 3.53 1.60 9.89
N LEU A 69 3.67 0.97 11.06
CA LEU A 69 4.12 1.55 12.32
C LEU A 69 3.22 2.66 12.89
N LEU A 70 1.96 2.74 12.45
CA LEU A 70 0.97 3.68 12.96
C LEU A 70 -0.32 2.93 13.36
N ARG A 71 -1.27 2.76 12.42
CA ARG A 71 -2.59 2.15 12.69
C ARG A 71 -2.73 0.71 12.19
N ASP A 72 -1.62 0.12 11.67
CA ASP A 72 -1.56 -1.25 11.16
C ASP A 72 -2.49 -1.46 9.93
N VAL A 73 -3.15 -2.62 9.82
CA VAL A 73 -4.02 -2.93 8.68
C VAL A 73 -5.26 -2.04 8.71
N LEU A 74 -5.44 -1.22 7.68
CA LEU A 74 -6.62 -0.36 7.49
C LEU A 74 -7.73 -1.09 6.75
N ALA A 75 -7.41 -1.78 5.65
CA ALA A 75 -8.37 -2.57 4.90
C ALA A 75 -7.71 -3.84 4.33
N GLU A 76 -8.32 -5.00 4.57
CA GLU A 76 -7.88 -6.26 3.97
C GLU A 76 -8.46 -6.44 2.56
N ARG A 77 -7.83 -7.29 1.74
CA ARG A 77 -8.38 -7.70 0.45
C ARG A 77 -9.80 -8.24 0.61
N GLY A 78 -10.70 -7.77 -0.24
CA GLY A 78 -12.12 -8.11 -0.22
C GLY A 78 -12.99 -7.15 0.57
N GLN A 79 -12.40 -6.26 1.38
CA GLN A 79 -13.16 -5.40 2.28
C GLN A 79 -13.48 -4.02 1.70
N LYS A 80 -14.67 -3.50 2.07
CA LYS A 80 -14.98 -2.08 2.13
C LYS A 80 -14.98 -1.66 3.59
N VAL A 81 -14.12 -0.68 3.92
CA VAL A 81 -13.90 -0.26 5.30
C VAL A 81 -14.21 1.22 5.46
N VAL A 82 -14.84 1.57 6.57
CA VAL A 82 -14.96 2.95 7.06
C VAL A 82 -14.21 3.05 8.39
N ILE A 83 -13.39 4.09 8.52
CA ILE A 83 -12.82 4.52 9.79
C ILE A 83 -13.49 5.85 10.14
N ASP A 84 -14.17 5.91 11.29
CA ASP A 84 -14.91 7.10 11.72
C ASP A 84 -13.98 8.19 12.30
N GLU A 85 -14.55 9.32 12.69
CA GLU A 85 -13.82 10.47 13.27
C GLU A 85 -13.16 10.15 14.61
N GLN A 86 -13.55 9.06 15.26
CA GLN A 86 -12.95 8.54 16.50
C GLN A 86 -11.85 7.51 16.24
N GLY A 87 -11.56 7.20 14.96
CA GLY A 87 -10.57 6.21 14.56
C GLY A 87 -11.06 4.76 14.66
N LYS A 88 -12.36 4.54 14.84
CA LYS A 88 -12.94 3.20 14.93
C LYS A 88 -13.15 2.63 13.53
N LYS A 89 -12.51 1.49 13.28
CA LYS A 89 -12.61 0.76 12.02
C LYS A 89 -13.84 -0.15 11.98
N GLN A 90 -14.58 -0.11 10.86
CA GLN A 90 -15.73 -0.96 10.59
C GLN A 90 -15.67 -1.51 9.15
N VAL A 91 -15.86 -2.81 8.98
CA VAL A 91 -16.10 -3.41 7.66
C VAL A 91 -17.57 -3.20 7.32
N VAL A 92 -17.84 -2.40 6.30
CA VAL A 92 -19.20 -1.99 5.90
C VAL A 92 -19.70 -2.74 4.67
N GLY A 93 -18.84 -3.52 4.02
CA GLY A 93 -19.19 -4.28 2.82
C GLY A 93 -18.02 -5.06 2.27
N SER A 94 -18.24 -5.64 1.09
CA SER A 94 -17.24 -6.42 0.37
C SER A 94 -17.11 -5.94 -1.07
N VAL A 95 -15.90 -6.06 -1.63
CA VAL A 95 -15.62 -5.90 -3.07
C VAL A 95 -15.48 -7.25 -3.79
N GLY A 96 -15.59 -8.36 -3.07
CA GLY A 96 -15.50 -9.72 -3.58
C GLY A 96 -14.86 -10.69 -2.59
N ASP A 97 -14.88 -11.96 -2.92
CA ASP A 97 -14.20 -13.00 -2.13
C ASP A 97 -12.67 -12.81 -2.22
N PRO A 98 -11.94 -12.78 -1.08
CA PRO A 98 -10.50 -12.55 -1.08
C PRO A 98 -9.68 -13.55 -1.89
N ALA A 99 -10.08 -14.83 -1.93
CA ALA A 99 -9.37 -15.85 -2.69
C ALA A 99 -9.62 -15.70 -4.21
N GLU A 100 -10.85 -15.35 -4.61
CA GLU A 100 -11.19 -15.08 -6.00
C GLU A 100 -10.48 -13.81 -6.51
N LEU A 101 -10.44 -12.75 -5.72
CA LEU A 101 -9.72 -11.53 -6.08
C LEU A 101 -8.23 -11.77 -6.29
N LEU A 102 -7.62 -12.66 -5.48
CA LEU A 102 -6.21 -12.99 -5.62
C LEU A 102 -5.88 -13.66 -6.97
N LYS A 103 -6.83 -14.33 -7.62
CA LYS A 103 -6.63 -14.93 -8.94
C LYS A 103 -6.34 -13.92 -10.04
N ALA A 104 -6.67 -12.65 -9.83
CA ALA A 104 -6.30 -11.58 -10.76
C ALA A 104 -4.80 -11.25 -10.72
N VAL A 105 -4.07 -11.71 -9.70
CA VAL A 105 -2.65 -11.46 -9.52
C VAL A 105 -1.83 -12.54 -10.22
N LYS A 106 -0.89 -12.12 -11.06
CA LYS A 106 0.01 -13.01 -11.81
C LYS A 106 1.30 -13.22 -11.01
N ALA A 107 1.42 -14.38 -10.37
CA ALA A 107 2.60 -14.71 -9.58
C ALA A 107 3.87 -14.71 -10.46
N GLY A 108 4.92 -13.99 -10.02
CA GLY A 108 6.20 -13.91 -10.72
C GLY A 108 6.17 -13.16 -12.06
N ASP A 109 5.06 -12.57 -12.45
CA ASP A 109 4.91 -11.81 -13.70
C ASP A 109 4.52 -10.34 -13.41
N TRP A 110 4.43 -9.54 -14.48
CA TRP A 110 4.05 -8.14 -14.39
C TRP A 110 2.57 -7.95 -14.01
N ASN A 111 2.36 -7.21 -12.94
CA ASN A 111 1.06 -6.77 -12.46
C ASN A 111 1.03 -5.24 -12.45
N GLU A 112 -0.16 -4.65 -12.59
CA GLU A 112 -0.35 -3.22 -12.42
C GLU A 112 -1.10 -2.97 -11.11
N SER A 113 -0.47 -2.25 -10.17
CA SER A 113 -1.12 -1.70 -9.01
C SER A 113 -1.63 -0.30 -9.33
N THR A 114 -2.89 -0.02 -8.99
CA THR A 114 -3.48 1.31 -9.07
C THR A 114 -3.95 1.72 -7.68
N VAL A 115 -3.43 2.84 -7.20
CA VAL A 115 -3.87 3.50 -5.96
C VAL A 115 -4.55 4.81 -6.33
N ILE A 116 -5.81 4.95 -5.96
CA ILE A 116 -6.56 6.21 -6.07
C ILE A 116 -6.80 6.69 -4.65
N ALA A 117 -6.21 7.81 -4.28
CA ALA A 117 -6.39 8.46 -2.98
C ALA A 117 -6.95 9.86 -3.20
N ARG A 118 -8.10 10.15 -2.61
CA ARG A 118 -8.76 11.47 -2.68
C ARG A 118 -9.44 11.78 -1.36
N GLY A 119 -8.92 12.76 -0.66
CA GLY A 119 -9.31 13.04 0.71
C GLY A 119 -9.04 11.83 1.60
N GLY A 120 -10.09 11.29 2.25
CA GLY A 120 -10.02 10.05 3.02
C GLY A 120 -10.39 8.79 2.24
N HIS A 121 -10.84 8.92 0.98
CA HIS A 121 -11.27 7.79 0.18
C HIS A 121 -10.09 7.19 -0.60
N VAL A 122 -9.86 5.88 -0.42
CA VAL A 122 -8.79 5.15 -1.09
C VAL A 122 -9.35 3.90 -1.75
N VAL A 123 -9.00 3.71 -3.02
CA VAL A 123 -9.29 2.49 -3.78
C VAL A 123 -7.98 1.86 -4.24
N LEU A 124 -7.75 0.61 -3.85
CA LEU A 124 -6.63 -0.19 -4.31
C LEU A 124 -7.11 -1.19 -5.37
N LYS A 125 -6.43 -1.18 -6.53
CA LYS A 125 -6.67 -2.16 -7.60
C LYS A 125 -5.38 -2.87 -7.97
N ILE A 126 -5.51 -4.14 -8.40
CA ILE A 126 -4.44 -4.88 -9.07
C ILE A 126 -5.01 -5.44 -10.37
N ASN A 127 -4.34 -5.18 -11.49
CA ASN A 127 -4.77 -5.56 -12.84
C ASN A 127 -6.22 -5.12 -13.17
N GLY A 128 -6.60 -3.93 -12.68
CA GLY A 128 -7.93 -3.34 -12.88
C GLY A 128 -9.00 -3.86 -11.91
N VAL A 129 -8.74 -4.92 -11.15
CA VAL A 129 -9.67 -5.50 -10.17
C VAL A 129 -9.53 -4.78 -8.83
N ILE A 130 -10.64 -4.31 -8.24
CA ILE A 130 -10.63 -3.68 -6.92
C ILE A 130 -10.28 -4.74 -5.87
N MET A 131 -9.22 -4.50 -5.11
CA MET A 131 -8.77 -5.37 -4.01
C MET A 131 -9.41 -4.99 -2.68
N CYS A 132 -9.48 -3.71 -2.39
CA CYS A 132 -10.18 -3.16 -1.21
C CYS A 132 -10.51 -1.69 -1.42
N GLU A 133 -11.37 -1.19 -0.57
CA GLU A 133 -11.83 0.21 -0.55
C GLU A 133 -11.88 0.71 0.88
N LEU A 134 -11.36 1.91 1.11
CA LEU A 134 -11.25 2.54 2.42
C LEU A 134 -11.85 3.95 2.38
N GLU A 135 -12.69 4.27 3.35
CA GLU A 135 -13.13 5.62 3.67
C GLU A 135 -12.62 5.98 5.06
N ASP A 136 -11.58 6.78 5.14
CA ASP A 136 -10.91 7.15 6.38
C ASP A 136 -11.26 8.58 6.78
N ARG A 137 -12.06 8.74 7.84
CA ARG A 137 -12.50 10.01 8.40
C ARG A 137 -11.75 10.40 9.67
N ASP A 138 -10.79 9.56 10.10
CA ASP A 138 -9.97 9.88 11.26
C ASP A 138 -9.15 11.17 11.00
N PRO A 139 -9.26 12.20 11.84
CA PRO A 139 -8.47 13.42 11.69
C PRO A 139 -6.96 13.18 11.80
N LYS A 140 -6.54 12.04 12.33
CA LYS A 140 -5.12 11.63 12.42
C LYS A 140 -4.60 10.91 11.17
N ARG A 141 -5.46 10.68 10.16
CA ARG A 141 -5.02 10.03 8.91
C ARG A 141 -3.90 10.81 8.24
N LEU A 142 -3.05 10.13 7.53
CA LEU A 142 -2.05 10.77 6.68
C LEU A 142 -2.73 11.33 5.43
N VAL A 143 -2.53 12.62 5.14
CA VAL A 143 -3.16 13.33 4.02
C VAL A 143 -2.19 13.76 2.95
N HIS A 144 -0.88 13.77 3.23
CA HIS A 144 0.16 14.11 2.28
C HIS A 144 1.48 13.46 2.66
N GLY A 145 2.37 13.31 1.71
CA GLY A 145 3.71 12.78 1.95
C GLY A 145 4.36 12.23 0.70
N TRP A 146 5.48 11.54 0.89
CA TRP A 146 6.24 10.96 -0.20
C TRP A 146 5.61 9.69 -0.76
N LEU A 147 5.90 9.44 -2.04
CA LEU A 147 5.75 8.12 -2.64
C LEU A 147 7.07 7.35 -2.50
N ALA A 148 6.98 6.07 -2.19
CA ALA A 148 8.15 5.20 -2.17
C ALA A 148 7.78 3.77 -2.57
N VAL A 149 8.78 3.04 -3.07
CA VAL A 149 8.69 1.60 -3.30
C VAL A 149 9.66 0.90 -2.36
N GLN A 150 9.25 -0.25 -1.84
CA GLN A 150 9.95 -0.97 -0.79
C GLN A 150 10.67 -2.21 -1.34
N VAL A 151 11.83 -2.53 -0.74
CA VAL A 151 12.40 -3.88 -0.69
C VAL A 151 12.38 -4.31 0.76
N HIS A 152 11.53 -5.27 1.09
CA HIS A 152 11.28 -5.69 2.47
C HIS A 152 12.46 -6.50 3.04
N ILE A 153 12.69 -6.36 4.37
CA ILE A 153 13.61 -7.23 5.11
C ILE A 153 13.23 -8.70 4.94
N GLY A 154 14.20 -9.58 4.84
CA GLY A 154 13.93 -11.02 4.77
C GLY A 154 14.86 -11.77 3.81
N PRO A 155 14.44 -12.98 3.39
CA PRO A 155 15.21 -13.80 2.48
C PRO A 155 15.45 -13.10 1.14
N PRO A 156 16.38 -13.63 0.31
CA PRO A 156 16.60 -13.08 -1.01
C PRO A 156 15.30 -12.97 -1.81
N MET A 157 15.09 -11.80 -2.41
CA MET A 157 13.93 -11.49 -3.23
C MET A 157 14.32 -10.64 -4.43
N ARG A 158 13.47 -10.61 -5.44
CA ARG A 158 13.58 -9.68 -6.56
C ARG A 158 12.27 -8.93 -6.72
N VAL A 159 12.31 -7.62 -6.64
CA VAL A 159 11.19 -6.76 -7.02
C VAL A 159 11.62 -5.80 -8.12
N GLN A 160 10.76 -5.60 -9.09
CA GLN A 160 10.97 -4.70 -10.22
C GLN A 160 9.75 -3.81 -10.39
N PHE A 161 10.02 -2.54 -10.73
CA PHE A 161 8.98 -1.54 -11.00
C PHE A 161 9.23 -0.89 -12.36
N LYS A 162 8.14 -0.59 -13.09
CA LYS A 162 8.18 0.15 -14.34
C LYS A 162 6.85 0.83 -14.62
N ASP A 163 6.80 1.63 -15.67
CA ASP A 163 5.60 2.31 -16.17
C ASP A 163 4.84 2.99 -15.02
N ILE A 164 5.55 3.89 -14.33
CA ILE A 164 5.03 4.63 -13.18
C ILE A 164 4.34 5.90 -13.69
N TYR A 165 3.03 5.98 -13.52
CA TYR A 165 2.21 7.11 -13.93
C TYR A 165 1.52 7.71 -12.71
N LEU A 166 1.73 9.00 -12.50
CA LEU A 166 1.12 9.78 -11.43
C LEU A 166 0.24 10.89 -12.03
N ARG A 167 -1.00 10.95 -11.58
CA ARG A 167 -1.91 12.07 -11.81
C ARG A 167 -2.29 12.68 -10.47
N ARG A 168 -2.04 13.96 -10.28
CA ARG A 168 -2.57 14.74 -9.14
C ARG A 168 -4.05 15.02 -9.39
N LEU A 169 -4.90 14.92 -8.37
CA LEU A 169 -6.35 15.07 -8.45
C LEU A 169 -6.82 16.39 -7.85
#